data_74926305dfedb798db2766e050bb75d5
#
_entry.id   74926305dfedb798db2766e050bb75d5
#
_cell.length_a   1.000
_cell.length_b   1.000
_cell.length_c   1.000
_cell.angle_alpha   90.00
_cell.angle_beta   90.00
_cell.angle_gamma   90.00
#
_symmetry.space_group_name_H-M   'P 1'
#
loop_
_entity.id
_entity.type
_entity.pdbx_description
1 polymer ?
#
loop_
_entity_poly.entity_id
_entity_poly.type
_entity_poly.pdbx_seq_one_letter_code
_entity_poly.pdbx_strand_id
1 'polypeptide(L)'
;MNILFILKQFPRYGGVEKMTITLSNSLVKIGYNVCILSLFKGNKCEYMSRLDSKVVCLNMPNEKLFSRENRRHFLLVLQENEIDVIINQNMDYEVNKLMLKLKGNVQGNGKYFPAFITVVHNDPFVDFKCLDTMIKGRGVKNVLKRMLKPIYQVYIHNVVRRSYIMASLVSDKMVVLSKSYVSSCAELSRCEYEKIIAIPNGFNVDDKVDGLFLNRKKLLYVGRLVETQKKISELINIWKYLCEEFLDWDLLIVGDGPDVGIYKSLVKSENIKNVYFEGSTNSPEYYFNQSTVVCLTSESEGFPMVLIEGMKYGCIPICYDSFSAVDDIIDDGVNGYVIPFNKQNEYICKLRYLMSLDDTSLCYMRNNAIKKSELYDMNKVVFEWEKLFNELI
;
A
#
# COMPACT_ATOMS: atom_id res chain seq x y z
N MET A 1 -10.96 3.89 24.77
CA MET A 1 -11.51 4.43 23.52
C MET A 1 -11.91 3.28 22.62
N ASN A 2 -13.03 3.43 21.93
CA ASN A 2 -13.62 2.41 21.08
C ASN A 2 -13.52 2.84 19.61
N ILE A 3 -12.86 2.04 18.79
CA ILE A 3 -12.50 2.37 17.41
C ILE A 3 -13.22 1.44 16.45
N LEU A 4 -13.85 2.00 15.41
CA LEU A 4 -14.50 1.26 14.34
C LEU A 4 -13.75 1.44 13.02
N PHE A 5 -13.15 0.38 12.50
CA PHE A 5 -12.67 0.35 11.11
C PHE A 5 -13.81 0.00 10.16
N ILE A 6 -13.94 0.72 9.06
CA ILE A 6 -14.87 0.41 7.98
C ILE A 6 -14.09 -0.02 6.76
N LEU A 7 -14.31 -1.26 6.30
CA LEU A 7 -13.75 -1.79 5.07
C LEU A 7 -14.86 -2.12 4.06
N LYS A 8 -14.55 -1.99 2.76
CA LYS A 8 -15.49 -2.36 1.71
C LYS A 8 -15.79 -3.85 1.75
N GLN A 9 -14.77 -4.67 1.89
CA GLN A 9 -14.87 -6.12 1.97
C GLN A 9 -13.83 -6.69 2.93
N PHE A 10 -14.27 -7.51 3.90
CA PHE A 10 -13.39 -8.16 4.87
C PHE A 10 -14.03 -9.48 5.34
N PRO A 11 -13.25 -10.58 5.53
CA PRO A 11 -11.82 -10.68 5.20
C PRO A 11 -11.54 -10.74 3.70
N ARG A 12 -10.37 -10.24 3.30
CA ARG A 12 -9.89 -10.27 1.92
C ARG A 12 -8.36 -10.23 1.93
N TYR A 13 -7.72 -10.75 0.87
CA TYR A 13 -6.29 -10.65 0.68
C TYR A 13 -5.96 -9.31 -0.02
N GLY A 14 -5.32 -8.39 0.69
CA GLY A 14 -4.94 -7.08 0.17
C GLY A 14 -4.06 -6.29 1.14
N GLY A 15 -3.41 -5.25 0.61
CA GLY A 15 -2.53 -4.38 1.42
C GLY A 15 -3.28 -3.62 2.50
N VAL A 16 -4.47 -3.09 2.18
CA VAL A 16 -5.32 -2.35 3.12
C VAL A 16 -5.76 -3.24 4.26
N GLU A 17 -6.21 -4.47 3.94
CA GLU A 17 -6.66 -5.44 4.92
C GLU A 17 -5.51 -5.89 5.84
N LYS A 18 -4.31 -6.17 5.27
CA LYS A 18 -3.09 -6.48 6.06
C LYS A 18 -2.77 -5.35 7.02
N MET A 19 -2.78 -4.11 6.54
CA MET A 19 -2.48 -2.94 7.36
C MET A 19 -3.54 -2.68 8.43
N THR A 20 -4.82 -2.89 8.12
CA THR A 20 -5.91 -2.77 9.11
C THR A 20 -5.73 -3.80 10.23
N ILE A 21 -5.39 -5.06 9.91
CA ILE A 21 -5.11 -6.10 10.92
C ILE A 21 -3.93 -5.68 11.80
N THR A 22 -2.82 -5.24 11.20
CA THR A 22 -1.61 -4.84 11.94
C THR A 22 -1.89 -3.67 12.87
N LEU A 23 -2.56 -2.63 12.39
CA LEU A 23 -2.92 -1.46 13.19
C LEU A 23 -3.94 -1.83 14.29
N SER A 24 -4.97 -2.63 13.96
CA SER A 24 -5.97 -3.10 14.95
C SER A 24 -5.33 -3.85 16.10
N ASN A 25 -4.42 -4.79 15.80
CA ASN A 25 -3.69 -5.56 16.82
C ASN A 25 -2.86 -4.65 17.72
N SER A 26 -2.21 -3.64 17.13
CA SER A 26 -1.36 -2.71 17.88
C SER A 26 -2.19 -1.77 18.77
N LEU A 27 -3.36 -1.34 18.31
CA LEU A 27 -4.29 -0.54 19.11
C LEU A 27 -4.89 -1.36 20.27
N VAL A 28 -5.20 -2.64 20.05
CA VAL A 28 -5.65 -3.56 21.11
C VAL A 28 -4.56 -3.77 22.16
N LYS A 29 -3.29 -3.91 21.77
CA LYS A 29 -2.14 -4.06 22.69
C LYS A 29 -2.01 -2.88 23.67
N ILE A 30 -2.34 -1.68 23.24
CA ILE A 30 -2.31 -0.46 24.10
C ILE A 30 -3.64 -0.17 24.80
N GLY A 31 -4.61 -1.10 24.72
CA GLY A 31 -5.84 -1.07 25.52
C GLY A 31 -7.07 -0.44 24.85
N TYR A 32 -7.06 -0.22 23.54
CA TYR A 32 -8.26 0.23 22.82
C TYR A 32 -9.16 -0.95 22.46
N ASN A 33 -10.46 -0.73 22.45
CA ASN A 33 -11.42 -1.68 21.90
C ASN A 33 -11.57 -1.43 20.41
N VAL A 34 -11.40 -2.47 19.61
CA VAL A 34 -11.39 -2.35 18.16
C VAL A 34 -12.47 -3.24 17.54
N CYS A 35 -13.28 -2.62 16.67
CA CYS A 35 -14.26 -3.29 15.82
C CYS A 35 -13.88 -3.10 14.36
N ILE A 36 -14.13 -4.10 13.53
CA ILE A 36 -14.02 -4.03 12.07
C ILE A 36 -15.39 -4.30 11.48
N LEU A 37 -15.96 -3.33 10.76
CA LEU A 37 -17.22 -3.47 10.03
C LEU A 37 -16.96 -3.59 8.54
N SER A 38 -17.38 -4.71 7.95
CA SER A 38 -17.32 -4.95 6.52
C SER A 38 -18.65 -4.62 5.85
N LEU A 39 -18.60 -3.83 4.77
CA LEU A 39 -19.80 -3.49 3.99
C LEU A 39 -20.29 -4.67 3.15
N PHE A 40 -19.37 -5.50 2.68
CA PHE A 40 -19.65 -6.73 1.95
C PHE A 40 -18.86 -7.88 2.58
N LYS A 41 -19.49 -9.03 2.71
CA LYS A 41 -18.83 -10.22 3.26
C LYS A 41 -17.66 -10.64 2.36
N GLY A 42 -16.51 -10.83 2.97
CA GLY A 42 -15.31 -11.33 2.29
C GLY A 42 -15.19 -12.85 2.32
N ASN A 43 -14.19 -13.35 1.65
CA ASN A 43 -13.80 -14.77 1.72
C ASN A 43 -12.77 -14.95 2.83
N LYS A 44 -12.85 -16.05 3.57
CA LYS A 44 -11.82 -16.40 4.56
C LYS A 44 -10.45 -16.42 3.89
N CYS A 45 -9.49 -15.78 4.51
CA CYS A 45 -8.09 -15.78 4.08
C CYS A 45 -7.19 -16.07 5.30
N GLU A 46 -6.00 -16.56 5.02
CA GLU A 46 -5.04 -16.95 6.07
C GLU A 46 -4.64 -15.79 7.00
N TYR A 47 -4.70 -14.55 6.51
CA TYR A 47 -4.42 -13.37 7.35
C TYR A 47 -5.33 -13.23 8.56
N MET A 48 -6.51 -13.85 8.53
CA MET A 48 -7.42 -13.83 9.69
C MET A 48 -6.82 -14.51 10.93
N SER A 49 -5.93 -15.48 10.74
CA SER A 49 -5.22 -16.12 11.86
C SER A 49 -4.28 -15.17 12.61
N ARG A 50 -3.91 -14.03 12.00
CA ARG A 50 -3.06 -13.00 12.59
C ARG A 50 -3.84 -11.91 13.32
N LEU A 51 -5.18 -11.88 13.18
CA LEU A 51 -6.00 -10.90 13.87
C LEU A 51 -6.13 -11.27 15.34
N ASP A 52 -5.91 -10.31 16.24
CA ASP A 52 -6.10 -10.48 17.67
C ASP A 52 -7.55 -10.89 17.96
N SER A 53 -7.74 -11.89 18.82
CA SER A 53 -9.06 -12.44 19.18
C SER A 53 -9.98 -11.44 19.87
N LYS A 54 -9.45 -10.34 20.39
CA LYS A 54 -10.21 -9.25 21.00
C LYS A 54 -10.84 -8.30 19.98
N VAL A 55 -10.40 -8.34 18.70
CA VAL A 55 -10.98 -7.53 17.64
C VAL A 55 -12.33 -8.11 17.20
N VAL A 56 -13.38 -7.31 17.32
CA VAL A 56 -14.75 -7.72 16.94
C VAL A 56 -14.96 -7.49 15.45
N CYS A 57 -15.29 -8.55 14.69
CA CYS A 57 -15.58 -8.47 13.26
C CYS A 57 -17.08 -8.53 12.99
N LEU A 58 -17.60 -7.51 12.34
CA LEU A 58 -19.01 -7.33 11.99
C LEU A 58 -19.20 -7.20 10.48
N ASN A 59 -20.39 -7.54 10.00
CA ASN A 59 -20.74 -7.37 8.58
C ASN A 59 -22.07 -6.64 8.45
N MET A 60 -22.23 -5.84 7.39
CA MET A 60 -23.54 -5.33 7.04
C MET A 60 -24.49 -6.48 6.67
N PRO A 61 -25.75 -6.42 7.12
CA PRO A 61 -26.71 -7.51 6.88
C PRO A 61 -27.18 -7.63 5.45
N ASN A 62 -27.11 -6.55 4.65
CA ASN A 62 -27.67 -6.50 3.29
C ASN A 62 -26.66 -5.97 2.27
N GLU A 63 -26.60 -6.62 1.10
CA GLU A 63 -25.73 -6.18 -0.01
C GLU A 63 -26.13 -4.83 -0.62
N LYS A 64 -27.39 -4.40 -0.45
CA LYS A 64 -27.84 -3.08 -0.88
C LYS A 64 -27.38 -2.01 0.11
N LEU A 65 -26.26 -1.35 -0.19
CA LEU A 65 -25.58 -0.39 0.68
C LEU A 65 -26.54 0.60 1.37
N PHE A 66 -27.48 1.17 0.66
CA PHE A 66 -28.44 2.17 1.15
C PHE A 66 -29.74 1.57 1.75
N SER A 67 -29.81 0.28 2.05
CA SER A 67 -30.99 -0.34 2.65
C SER A 67 -31.31 0.27 4.03
N ARG A 68 -32.60 0.22 4.44
CA ARG A 68 -33.02 0.65 5.79
C ARG A 68 -32.38 -0.23 6.85
N GLU A 69 -32.23 -1.51 6.55
CA GLU A 69 -31.62 -2.50 7.42
C GLU A 69 -30.14 -2.17 7.72
N ASN A 70 -29.32 -1.88 6.69
CA ASN A 70 -27.93 -1.47 6.87
C ASN A 70 -27.80 -0.18 7.69
N ARG A 71 -28.67 0.81 7.41
CA ARG A 71 -28.65 2.06 8.18
C ARG A 71 -28.96 1.83 9.66
N ARG A 72 -29.98 1.02 9.97
CA ARG A 72 -30.35 0.66 11.33
C ARG A 72 -29.21 -0.12 12.01
N HIS A 73 -28.68 -1.10 11.34
CA HIS A 73 -27.57 -1.92 11.85
C HIS A 73 -26.34 -1.08 12.16
N PHE A 74 -25.93 -0.17 11.25
CA PHE A 74 -24.80 0.71 11.47
C PHE A 74 -24.97 1.57 12.72
N LEU A 75 -26.16 2.16 12.93
CA LEU A 75 -26.44 2.96 14.11
C LEU A 75 -26.44 2.12 15.41
N LEU A 76 -26.93 0.87 15.33
CA LEU A 76 -26.83 -0.06 16.46
C LEU A 76 -25.38 -0.40 16.78
N VAL A 77 -24.55 -0.67 15.78
CA VAL A 77 -23.12 -0.93 15.96
C VAL A 77 -22.43 0.24 16.67
N LEU A 78 -22.72 1.48 16.28
CA LEU A 78 -22.15 2.66 16.93
C LEU A 78 -22.59 2.75 18.41
N GLN A 79 -23.85 2.48 18.69
CA GLN A 79 -24.41 2.61 20.04
C GLN A 79 -24.00 1.45 20.97
N GLU A 80 -24.09 0.18 20.49
CA GLU A 80 -23.80 -1.00 21.29
C GLU A 80 -22.30 -1.13 21.63
N ASN A 81 -21.42 -0.62 20.75
CA ASN A 81 -19.98 -0.63 20.96
C ASN A 81 -19.43 0.73 21.44
N GLU A 82 -20.30 1.69 21.75
CA GLU A 82 -19.91 3.01 22.25
C GLU A 82 -18.77 3.64 21.44
N ILE A 83 -18.88 3.62 20.09
CA ILE A 83 -17.80 4.03 19.20
C ILE A 83 -17.46 5.51 19.37
N ASP A 84 -16.17 5.80 19.61
CA ASP A 84 -15.63 7.16 19.72
C ASP A 84 -15.06 7.65 18.38
N VAL A 85 -14.39 6.76 17.64
CA VAL A 85 -13.72 7.09 16.38
C VAL A 85 -14.07 6.07 15.30
N ILE A 86 -14.37 6.56 14.09
CA ILE A 86 -14.54 5.76 12.88
C ILE A 86 -13.34 6.00 11.97
N ILE A 87 -12.65 4.92 11.57
CA ILE A 87 -11.57 4.94 10.59
C ILE A 87 -12.08 4.27 9.31
N ASN A 88 -12.43 5.08 8.32
CA ASN A 88 -12.90 4.62 7.02
C ASN A 88 -11.73 4.34 6.08
N GLN A 89 -11.57 3.09 5.69
CA GLN A 89 -10.52 2.63 4.79
C GLN A 89 -10.92 2.72 3.29
N ASN A 90 -11.98 3.49 2.98
CA ASN A 90 -12.55 3.50 1.64
C ASN A 90 -12.61 4.91 1.05
N MET A 91 -12.14 5.05 -0.19
CA MET A 91 -12.32 6.27 -1.00
C MET A 91 -13.52 6.19 -1.95
N ASP A 92 -14.34 5.14 -1.84
CA ASP A 92 -15.53 4.91 -2.68
C ASP A 92 -16.58 6.00 -2.45
N TYR A 93 -17.05 6.61 -3.55
CA TYR A 93 -18.01 7.72 -3.51
C TYR A 93 -19.32 7.32 -2.81
N GLU A 94 -19.89 6.14 -3.12
CA GLU A 94 -21.18 5.73 -2.55
C GLU A 94 -21.06 5.39 -1.06
N VAL A 95 -19.92 4.85 -0.63
CA VAL A 95 -19.64 4.60 0.80
C VAL A 95 -19.59 5.93 1.56
N ASN A 96 -18.79 6.88 1.09
CA ASN A 96 -18.66 8.18 1.76
C ASN A 96 -19.99 8.97 1.74
N LYS A 97 -20.77 8.88 0.67
CA LYS A 97 -22.11 9.47 0.57
C LYS A 97 -23.09 8.86 1.59
N LEU A 98 -23.04 7.53 1.80
CA LEU A 98 -23.83 6.89 2.85
C LEU A 98 -23.44 7.41 4.23
N MET A 99 -22.13 7.45 4.54
CA MET A 99 -21.63 7.92 5.82
C MET A 99 -22.01 9.39 6.09
N LEU A 100 -21.90 10.25 5.07
CA LEU A 100 -22.32 11.65 5.18
C LEU A 100 -23.83 11.77 5.51
N LYS A 101 -24.69 10.98 4.89
CA LYS A 101 -26.12 10.95 5.20
C LYS A 101 -26.39 10.46 6.61
N LEU A 102 -25.66 9.45 7.09
CA LEU A 102 -25.81 8.93 8.43
C LEU A 102 -25.36 9.96 9.47
N LYS A 103 -24.21 10.60 9.25
CA LYS A 103 -23.68 11.69 10.09
C LYS A 103 -24.71 12.82 10.21
N GLY A 104 -25.21 13.31 9.07
CA GLY A 104 -26.21 14.39 9.03
C GLY A 104 -27.53 14.02 9.74
N ASN A 105 -28.01 12.79 9.59
CA ASN A 105 -29.24 12.35 10.26
C ASN A 105 -29.06 12.25 11.79
N VAL A 106 -27.91 11.79 12.27
CA VAL A 106 -27.61 11.67 13.71
C VAL A 106 -27.46 13.05 14.34
N GLN A 107 -26.64 13.91 13.74
CA GLN A 107 -26.41 15.28 14.23
C GLN A 107 -27.64 16.16 14.12
N GLY A 108 -28.42 16.03 13.05
CA GLY A 108 -29.70 16.75 12.88
C GLY A 108 -30.75 16.43 13.95
N ASN A 109 -30.62 15.28 14.62
CA ASN A 109 -31.45 14.89 15.77
C ASN A 109 -30.80 15.24 17.14
N GLY A 110 -29.75 16.06 17.14
CA GLY A 110 -29.04 16.47 18.34
C GLY A 110 -28.23 15.35 19.04
N LYS A 111 -27.94 14.26 18.33
CA LYS A 111 -27.17 13.13 18.86
C LYS A 111 -25.69 13.25 18.46
N TYR A 112 -24.82 12.72 19.31
CA TYR A 112 -23.40 12.60 19.03
C TYR A 112 -23.15 11.63 17.87
N PHE A 113 -22.24 12.00 16.97
CA PHE A 113 -21.69 11.12 15.94
C PHE A 113 -20.17 11.02 16.15
N PRO A 114 -19.58 9.81 16.13
CA PRO A 114 -18.15 9.61 16.36
C PRO A 114 -17.28 10.44 15.43
N ALA A 115 -16.07 10.78 15.88
CA ALA A 115 -15.08 11.40 15.02
C ALA A 115 -14.82 10.51 13.78
N PHE A 116 -14.79 11.11 12.60
CA PHE A 116 -14.72 10.36 11.33
C PHE A 116 -13.45 10.67 10.58
N ILE A 117 -12.60 9.66 10.39
CA ILE A 117 -11.34 9.75 9.69
C ILE A 117 -11.43 8.92 8.40
N THR A 118 -11.05 9.47 7.26
CA THR A 118 -10.88 8.69 6.02
C THR A 118 -9.41 8.53 5.68
N VAL A 119 -8.98 7.29 5.38
CA VAL A 119 -7.61 6.97 4.98
C VAL A 119 -7.51 6.84 3.47
N VAL A 120 -6.54 7.53 2.89
CA VAL A 120 -6.21 7.50 1.45
C VAL A 120 -5.00 6.59 1.25
N HIS A 121 -5.24 5.38 0.77
CA HIS A 121 -4.21 4.33 0.66
C HIS A 121 -3.33 4.42 -0.59
N ASN A 122 -3.76 5.13 -1.61
CA ASN A 122 -3.04 5.25 -2.89
C ASN A 122 -2.51 6.66 -3.08
N ASP A 123 -1.51 6.79 -3.97
CA ASP A 123 -1.15 8.10 -4.53
C ASP A 123 -2.42 8.76 -5.09
N PRO A 124 -2.80 9.98 -4.68
CA PRO A 124 -4.03 10.62 -5.13
C PRO A 124 -4.16 10.73 -6.65
N PHE A 125 -3.04 10.78 -7.38
CA PHE A 125 -3.01 10.85 -8.84
C PHE A 125 -2.74 9.51 -9.53
N VAL A 126 -2.78 8.39 -8.83
CA VAL A 126 -2.50 7.05 -9.39
C VAL A 126 -3.37 6.71 -10.60
N ASP A 127 -4.67 7.02 -10.55
CA ASP A 127 -5.60 6.72 -11.63
C ASP A 127 -5.27 7.50 -12.92
N PHE A 128 -4.66 8.69 -12.79
CA PHE A 128 -4.21 9.50 -13.93
C PHE A 128 -2.91 8.95 -14.50
N LYS A 129 -1.97 8.53 -13.65
CA LYS A 129 -0.70 7.91 -14.05
C LYS A 129 -0.93 6.59 -14.78
N CYS A 130 -1.88 5.78 -14.32
CA CYS A 130 -2.21 4.48 -14.90
C CYS A 130 -3.16 4.53 -16.12
N LEU A 131 -3.62 5.70 -16.53
CA LEU A 131 -4.60 5.82 -17.61
C LEU A 131 -4.12 5.20 -18.92
N ASP A 132 -2.85 5.38 -19.28
CA ASP A 132 -2.28 4.82 -20.50
C ASP A 132 -2.26 3.28 -20.47
N THR A 133 -2.06 2.70 -19.30
CA THR A 133 -2.11 1.26 -19.09
C THR A 133 -3.52 0.72 -19.18
N MET A 134 -4.50 1.44 -18.64
CA MET A 134 -5.93 1.08 -18.73
C MET A 134 -6.47 1.11 -20.16
N ILE A 135 -5.82 1.88 -21.06
CA ILE A 135 -6.21 2.04 -22.47
C ILE A 135 -5.41 1.09 -23.37
N LYS A 136 -4.32 0.44 -22.88
CA LYS A 136 -3.55 -0.54 -23.62
C LYS A 136 -4.39 -1.79 -23.91
N GLY A 137 -4.50 -2.14 -25.19
CA GLY A 137 -5.20 -3.34 -25.69
C GLY A 137 -5.54 -3.22 -27.16
N ARG A 138 -5.70 -4.36 -27.85
CA ARG A 138 -5.96 -4.43 -29.32
C ARG A 138 -7.46 -4.37 -29.69
N GLY A 139 -8.35 -4.31 -28.73
CA GLY A 139 -9.80 -4.28 -29.01
C GLY A 139 -10.30 -2.91 -29.50
N VAL A 140 -11.37 -2.91 -30.33
CA VAL A 140 -12.00 -1.70 -30.88
C VAL A 140 -12.34 -0.68 -29.79
N LYS A 141 -12.83 -1.14 -28.62
CA LYS A 141 -13.12 -0.27 -27.48
C LYS A 141 -11.87 0.47 -26.96
N ASN A 142 -10.69 -0.14 -27.00
CA ASN A 142 -9.45 0.48 -26.54
C ASN A 142 -8.88 1.44 -27.58
N VAL A 143 -9.09 1.17 -28.87
CA VAL A 143 -8.75 2.12 -29.95
C VAL A 143 -9.59 3.38 -29.82
N LEU A 144 -10.91 3.23 -29.62
CA LEU A 144 -11.81 4.36 -29.41
C LEU A 144 -11.44 5.16 -28.14
N LYS A 145 -11.12 4.50 -27.03
CA LYS A 145 -10.65 5.16 -25.80
C LYS A 145 -9.34 5.93 -26.03
N ARG A 146 -8.42 5.43 -26.88
CA ARG A 146 -7.19 6.16 -27.24
C ARG A 146 -7.48 7.41 -28.04
N MET A 147 -8.38 7.35 -28.99
CA MET A 147 -8.83 8.53 -29.77
C MET A 147 -9.51 9.58 -28.90
N LEU A 148 -10.26 9.13 -27.89
CA LEU A 148 -10.99 9.98 -26.96
C LEU A 148 -10.23 10.21 -25.64
N LYS A 149 -8.92 9.93 -25.59
CA LYS A 149 -8.08 10.03 -24.38
C LYS A 149 -8.28 11.33 -23.61
N PRO A 150 -8.30 12.53 -24.20
CA PRO A 150 -8.49 13.78 -23.45
C PRO A 150 -9.86 13.84 -22.76
N ILE A 151 -10.92 13.38 -23.42
CA ILE A 151 -12.28 13.34 -22.84
C ILE A 151 -12.34 12.32 -21.71
N TYR A 152 -11.70 11.17 -21.91
CA TYR A 152 -11.63 10.12 -20.89
C TYR A 152 -10.80 10.55 -19.67
N GLN A 153 -9.73 11.32 -19.88
CA GLN A 153 -8.96 11.95 -18.78
C GLN A 153 -9.82 12.88 -17.94
N VAL A 154 -10.59 13.78 -18.57
CA VAL A 154 -11.50 14.68 -17.87
C VAL A 154 -12.58 13.90 -17.11
N TYR A 155 -13.12 12.83 -17.72
CA TYR A 155 -14.10 11.98 -17.07
C TYR A 155 -13.53 11.31 -15.80
N ILE A 156 -12.38 10.65 -15.90
CA ILE A 156 -11.70 10.02 -14.75
C ILE A 156 -11.37 11.06 -13.68
N HIS A 157 -10.83 12.22 -14.08
CA HIS A 157 -10.56 13.31 -13.14
C HIS A 157 -11.80 13.69 -12.33
N ASN A 158 -12.93 13.89 -12.99
CA ASN A 158 -14.17 14.25 -12.32
C ASN A 158 -14.70 13.13 -11.39
N VAL A 159 -14.56 11.86 -11.78
CA VAL A 159 -14.96 10.70 -10.95
C VAL A 159 -14.11 10.64 -9.70
N VAL A 160 -12.78 10.66 -9.83
CA VAL A 160 -11.84 10.64 -8.71
C VAL A 160 -12.08 11.83 -7.79
N ARG A 161 -12.13 13.04 -8.34
CA ARG A 161 -12.35 14.27 -7.57
C ARG A 161 -13.65 14.24 -6.76
N ARG A 162 -14.75 13.71 -7.35
CA ARG A 162 -16.02 13.55 -6.61
C ARG A 162 -15.87 12.63 -5.40
N SER A 163 -15.07 11.55 -5.51
CA SER A 163 -14.80 10.65 -4.40
C SER A 163 -14.02 11.35 -3.29
N TYR A 164 -12.99 12.15 -3.65
CA TYR A 164 -12.20 12.91 -2.68
C TYR A 164 -13.02 14.01 -1.99
N ILE A 165 -13.82 14.78 -2.74
CA ILE A 165 -14.72 15.78 -2.17
C ILE A 165 -15.71 15.11 -1.22
N MET A 166 -16.31 13.98 -1.59
CA MET A 166 -17.26 13.29 -0.73
C MET A 166 -16.61 12.76 0.54
N ALA A 167 -15.39 12.21 0.45
CA ALA A 167 -14.60 11.79 1.61
C ALA A 167 -14.28 12.97 2.53
N SER A 168 -13.87 14.10 1.97
CA SER A 168 -13.59 15.32 2.72
C SER A 168 -14.83 15.87 3.45
N LEU A 169 -16.01 15.85 2.82
CA LEU A 169 -17.25 16.35 3.42
C LEU A 169 -17.69 15.55 4.66
N VAL A 170 -17.45 14.25 4.68
CA VAL A 170 -17.83 13.39 5.81
C VAL A 170 -16.78 13.37 6.91
N SER A 171 -15.51 13.50 6.55
CA SER A 171 -14.39 13.33 7.48
C SER A 171 -14.14 14.58 8.32
N ASP A 172 -13.78 14.40 9.56
CA ASP A 172 -13.22 15.44 10.42
C ASP A 172 -11.73 15.62 10.08
N LYS A 173 -11.01 14.53 9.81
CA LYS A 173 -9.65 14.52 9.25
C LYS A 173 -9.51 13.48 8.13
N MET A 174 -8.61 13.74 7.18
CA MET A 174 -8.19 12.78 6.17
C MET A 174 -6.74 12.38 6.43
N VAL A 175 -6.45 11.09 6.42
CA VAL A 175 -5.10 10.56 6.59
C VAL A 175 -4.56 10.10 5.25
N VAL A 176 -3.38 10.58 4.88
CA VAL A 176 -2.60 10.15 3.73
C VAL A 176 -1.34 9.41 4.19
N LEU A 177 -0.79 8.52 3.37
CA LEU A 177 0.34 7.66 3.78
C LEU A 177 1.72 8.32 3.63
N SER A 178 1.78 9.49 3.00
CA SER A 178 3.02 10.22 2.73
C SER A 178 2.78 11.72 2.81
N LYS A 179 3.79 12.47 3.25
CA LYS A 179 3.75 13.95 3.25
C LYS A 179 3.59 14.50 1.83
N SER A 180 4.18 13.83 0.85
CA SER A 180 4.07 14.20 -0.56
C SER A 180 2.64 14.09 -1.11
N TYR A 181 1.75 13.34 -0.45
CA TYR A 181 0.34 13.21 -0.84
C TYR A 181 -0.56 14.32 -0.31
N VAL A 182 -0.10 15.14 0.65
CA VAL A 182 -0.93 16.16 1.29
C VAL A 182 -1.44 17.18 0.27
N SER A 183 -0.56 17.75 -0.55
CA SER A 183 -0.93 18.75 -1.56
C SER A 183 -1.89 18.19 -2.61
N SER A 184 -1.61 16.99 -3.12
CA SER A 184 -2.44 16.31 -4.11
C SER A 184 -3.82 15.95 -3.55
N CYS A 185 -3.87 15.52 -2.30
CA CYS A 185 -5.12 15.22 -1.60
C CYS A 185 -5.96 16.50 -1.40
N ALA A 186 -5.34 17.61 -0.97
CA ALA A 186 -6.00 18.90 -0.80
C ALA A 186 -6.58 19.42 -2.14
N GLU A 187 -5.84 19.33 -3.22
CA GLU A 187 -6.28 19.71 -4.55
C GLU A 187 -7.53 18.94 -5.00
N LEU A 188 -7.49 17.59 -4.88
CA LEU A 188 -8.60 16.74 -5.30
C LEU A 188 -9.82 16.87 -4.40
N SER A 189 -9.63 16.99 -3.09
CA SER A 189 -10.71 17.06 -2.09
C SER A 189 -11.30 18.47 -1.91
N ARG A 190 -10.57 19.51 -2.34
CA ARG A 190 -10.89 20.93 -2.12
C ARG A 190 -11.06 21.29 -0.64
N CYS A 191 -10.29 20.63 0.23
CA CYS A 191 -10.28 20.97 1.64
C CYS A 191 -8.97 21.68 2.03
N GLU A 192 -8.99 22.27 3.20
CA GLU A 192 -7.84 22.95 3.79
C GLU A 192 -6.76 21.94 4.17
N TYR A 193 -5.49 22.36 4.16
CA TYR A 193 -4.34 21.51 4.44
C TYR A 193 -4.39 20.94 5.87
N GLU A 194 -4.90 21.71 6.82
CA GLU A 194 -5.03 21.35 8.23
C GLU A 194 -5.97 20.15 8.46
N LYS A 195 -6.82 19.86 7.48
CA LYS A 195 -7.70 18.69 7.50
C LYS A 195 -6.98 17.40 7.10
N ILE A 196 -5.78 17.51 6.52
CA ILE A 196 -5.05 16.37 5.99
C ILE A 196 -3.80 16.13 6.83
N ILE A 197 -3.64 14.90 7.30
CA ILE A 197 -2.51 14.49 8.13
C ILE A 197 -1.78 13.33 7.44
N ALA A 198 -0.46 13.37 7.42
CA ALA A 198 0.34 12.28 6.91
C ALA A 198 0.69 11.31 8.05
N ILE A 199 0.13 10.10 8.01
CA ILE A 199 0.48 8.99 8.90
C ILE A 199 0.80 7.79 8.00
N PRO A 200 2.06 7.35 7.93
CA PRO A 200 2.45 6.24 7.06
C PRO A 200 1.91 4.90 7.57
N ASN A 201 1.91 3.90 6.72
CA ASN A 201 1.75 2.54 7.15
C ASN A 201 2.98 2.10 7.96
N GLY A 202 2.75 1.28 9.00
CA GLY A 202 3.81 0.73 9.82
C GLY A 202 3.91 -0.79 9.72
N PHE A 203 4.98 -1.35 10.29
CA PHE A 203 5.17 -2.78 10.43
C PHE A 203 5.71 -3.11 11.83
N ASN A 204 5.47 -4.34 12.30
CA ASN A 204 5.98 -4.78 13.59
C ASN A 204 7.47 -5.12 13.50
N VAL A 205 8.24 -4.68 14.49
CA VAL A 205 9.71 -4.89 14.58
C VAL A 205 10.05 -6.10 15.47
N ASP A 206 9.15 -7.09 15.55
CA ASP A 206 9.30 -8.18 16.54
C ASP A 206 10.48 -9.14 16.28
N ASP A 207 11.07 -9.13 15.07
CA ASP A 207 12.16 -10.01 14.73
C ASP A 207 13.51 -9.28 14.81
N LYS A 208 14.42 -9.80 15.62
CA LYS A 208 15.83 -9.39 15.58
C LYS A 208 16.39 -9.72 14.20
N VAL A 209 16.90 -8.71 13.53
CA VAL A 209 17.69 -8.91 12.32
C VAL A 209 19.02 -9.50 12.74
N ASP A 210 19.30 -10.74 12.33
CA ASP A 210 20.62 -11.32 12.52
C ASP A 210 21.63 -10.46 11.75
N GLY A 211 22.49 -9.74 12.48
CA GLY A 211 23.39 -8.73 11.91
C GLY A 211 24.49 -9.22 10.99
N LEU A 212 24.48 -10.49 10.57
CA LEU A 212 25.44 -11.07 9.64
C LEU A 212 24.95 -10.94 8.20
N PHE A 213 25.31 -9.81 7.56
CA PHE A 213 24.98 -9.51 6.15
C PHE A 213 25.91 -10.16 5.12
N LEU A 214 26.69 -11.17 5.50
CA LEU A 214 27.69 -11.77 4.64
C LEU A 214 27.09 -12.63 3.51
N ASN A 215 27.57 -12.42 2.29
CA ASN A 215 27.36 -13.27 1.10
C ASN A 215 25.91 -13.39 0.56
N ARG A 216 25.12 -12.32 0.65
CA ARG A 216 23.73 -12.32 0.15
C ARG A 216 23.66 -11.81 -1.30
N LYS A 217 24.25 -12.52 -2.26
CA LYS A 217 24.26 -12.11 -3.68
C LYS A 217 22.92 -12.38 -4.35
N LYS A 218 21.85 -11.74 -3.87
CA LYS A 218 20.50 -11.91 -4.38
C LYS A 218 19.78 -10.57 -4.55
N LEU A 219 19.18 -10.41 -5.74
CA LEU A 219 18.15 -9.41 -6.02
C LEU A 219 16.79 -10.01 -5.70
N LEU A 220 15.91 -9.26 -5.08
CA LEU A 220 14.62 -9.75 -4.62
C LEU A 220 13.48 -8.87 -5.13
N TYR A 221 12.48 -9.51 -5.69
CA TYR A 221 11.15 -8.95 -5.86
C TYR A 221 10.17 -9.71 -4.94
N VAL A 222 9.33 -8.99 -4.21
CA VAL A 222 8.23 -9.58 -3.42
C VAL A 222 6.93 -8.84 -3.74
N GLY A 223 5.91 -9.57 -4.18
CA GLY A 223 4.61 -8.98 -4.44
C GLY A 223 3.74 -9.77 -5.40
N ARG A 224 2.56 -9.23 -5.69
CA ARG A 224 1.63 -9.85 -6.63
C ARG A 224 2.17 -9.76 -8.06
N LEU A 225 2.13 -10.87 -8.78
CA LEU A 225 2.63 -10.97 -10.15
C LEU A 225 1.58 -10.51 -11.17
N VAL A 226 1.47 -9.17 -11.33
CA VAL A 226 0.53 -8.50 -12.24
C VAL A 226 1.29 -7.50 -13.11
N GLU A 227 1.37 -7.77 -14.41
CA GLU A 227 2.16 -6.99 -15.36
C GLU A 227 1.68 -5.55 -15.51
N THR A 228 0.37 -5.32 -15.51
CA THR A 228 -0.20 -3.99 -15.73
C THR A 228 0.20 -2.97 -14.65
N GLN A 229 0.56 -3.43 -13.45
CA GLN A 229 0.94 -2.56 -12.34
C GLN A 229 2.41 -2.76 -11.93
N LYS A 230 2.85 -4.02 -11.79
CA LYS A 230 4.15 -4.34 -11.16
C LYS A 230 5.29 -4.43 -12.16
N LYS A 231 5.02 -4.59 -13.46
CA LYS A 231 6.03 -4.58 -14.52
C LYS A 231 7.21 -5.54 -14.27
N ILE A 232 6.90 -6.77 -13.84
CA ILE A 232 7.94 -7.76 -13.54
C ILE A 232 8.73 -8.15 -14.77
N SER A 233 8.13 -8.10 -15.97
CA SER A 233 8.84 -8.28 -17.23
C SER A 233 9.99 -7.27 -17.41
N GLU A 234 9.82 -6.06 -16.92
CA GLU A 234 10.86 -5.02 -16.93
C GLU A 234 12.05 -5.42 -16.05
N LEU A 235 11.80 -5.91 -14.81
CA LEU A 235 12.85 -6.39 -13.93
C LEU A 235 13.60 -7.59 -14.54
N ILE A 236 12.88 -8.53 -15.15
CA ILE A 236 13.47 -9.69 -15.82
C ILE A 236 14.35 -9.23 -17.00
N ASN A 237 13.90 -8.24 -17.77
CA ASN A 237 14.69 -7.67 -18.86
C ASN A 237 15.93 -6.94 -18.35
N ILE A 238 15.84 -6.21 -17.25
CA ILE A 238 16.99 -5.59 -16.59
C ILE A 238 18.00 -6.66 -16.17
N TRP A 239 17.53 -7.74 -15.52
CA TRP A 239 18.37 -8.85 -15.09
C TRP A 239 19.05 -9.57 -16.24
N LYS A 240 18.39 -9.72 -17.40
CA LYS A 240 18.97 -10.29 -18.63
C LYS A 240 20.31 -9.64 -19.02
N TYR A 241 20.47 -8.33 -18.82
CA TYR A 241 21.72 -7.60 -19.13
C TYR A 241 22.81 -7.78 -18.06
N LEU A 242 22.49 -8.35 -16.91
CA LEU A 242 23.41 -8.46 -15.76
C LEU A 242 23.77 -9.91 -15.46
N CYS A 243 22.92 -10.87 -15.75
CA CYS A 243 23.07 -12.26 -15.31
C CYS A 243 24.30 -12.98 -15.89
N GLU A 244 24.87 -12.54 -17.02
CA GLU A 244 26.09 -13.10 -17.56
C GLU A 244 27.37 -12.43 -17.03
N GLU A 245 27.24 -11.20 -16.51
CA GLU A 245 28.33 -10.46 -15.87
C GLU A 245 28.47 -10.85 -14.38
N PHE A 246 27.36 -11.20 -13.72
CA PHE A 246 27.29 -11.51 -12.29
C PHE A 246 26.78 -12.95 -12.06
N LEU A 247 27.63 -13.93 -12.41
CA LEU A 247 27.27 -15.36 -12.41
C LEU A 247 26.95 -15.92 -11.01
N ASP A 248 27.41 -15.25 -9.96
CA ASP A 248 27.22 -15.61 -8.55
C ASP A 248 26.04 -14.86 -7.89
N TRP A 249 25.26 -14.11 -8.68
CA TRP A 249 24.04 -13.46 -8.22
C TRP A 249 22.81 -14.17 -8.77
N ASP A 250 21.73 -14.10 -7.98
CA ASP A 250 20.41 -14.64 -8.32
C ASP A 250 19.34 -13.55 -8.32
N LEU A 251 18.33 -13.68 -9.19
CA LEU A 251 17.08 -12.93 -9.11
C LEU A 251 15.98 -13.82 -8.52
N LEU A 252 15.51 -13.47 -7.32
CA LEU A 252 14.38 -14.13 -6.67
C LEU A 252 13.10 -13.36 -6.92
N ILE A 253 12.08 -14.04 -7.43
CA ILE A 253 10.73 -13.52 -7.67
C ILE A 253 9.76 -14.26 -6.75
N VAL A 254 9.37 -13.60 -5.66
CA VAL A 254 8.50 -14.13 -4.61
C VAL A 254 7.10 -13.54 -4.76
N GLY A 255 6.12 -14.41 -4.92
CA GLY A 255 4.74 -14.03 -5.09
C GLY A 255 4.01 -14.89 -6.11
N ASP A 256 2.73 -14.59 -6.30
CA ASP A 256 1.88 -15.25 -7.28
C ASP A 256 0.97 -14.23 -7.97
N GLY A 257 0.39 -14.61 -9.10
CA GLY A 257 -0.53 -13.75 -9.84
C GLY A 257 -0.88 -14.29 -11.22
N PRO A 258 -1.82 -13.64 -11.90
CA PRO A 258 -2.32 -14.12 -13.20
C PRO A 258 -1.26 -14.18 -14.30
N ASP A 259 -0.19 -13.38 -14.16
CA ASP A 259 0.81 -13.21 -15.23
C ASP A 259 2.09 -14.04 -15.02
N VAL A 260 2.15 -14.93 -14.01
CA VAL A 260 3.31 -15.77 -13.72
C VAL A 260 3.76 -16.61 -14.91
N GLY A 261 2.81 -17.11 -15.71
CA GLY A 261 3.09 -17.88 -16.93
C GLY A 261 3.83 -17.06 -18.00
N ILE A 262 3.51 -15.77 -18.13
CA ILE A 262 4.16 -14.84 -19.05
C ILE A 262 5.63 -14.68 -18.67
N TYR A 263 5.93 -14.49 -17.39
CA TYR A 263 7.30 -14.29 -16.89
C TYR A 263 8.16 -15.54 -17.03
N LYS A 264 7.62 -16.72 -16.69
CA LYS A 264 8.33 -18.00 -16.89
C LYS A 264 8.61 -18.26 -18.37
N SER A 265 7.67 -17.92 -19.24
CA SER A 265 7.86 -18.03 -20.70
C SER A 265 8.93 -17.07 -21.20
N LEU A 266 8.97 -15.83 -20.72
CA LEU A 266 9.99 -14.84 -21.05
C LEU A 266 11.39 -15.33 -20.65
N VAL A 267 11.57 -15.78 -19.42
CA VAL A 267 12.85 -16.31 -18.92
C VAL A 267 13.33 -17.49 -19.78
N LYS A 268 12.40 -18.40 -20.13
CA LYS A 268 12.73 -19.58 -20.96
C LYS A 268 13.07 -19.19 -22.41
N SER A 269 12.28 -18.34 -23.05
CA SER A 269 12.48 -17.95 -24.46
C SER A 269 13.76 -17.15 -24.69
N GLU A 270 14.14 -16.34 -23.71
CA GLU A 270 15.34 -15.50 -23.76
C GLU A 270 16.57 -16.16 -23.09
N ASN A 271 16.43 -17.41 -22.61
CA ASN A 271 17.49 -18.20 -21.94
C ASN A 271 18.17 -17.42 -20.78
N ILE A 272 17.37 -16.69 -19.99
CA ILE A 272 17.88 -15.87 -18.87
C ILE A 272 18.24 -16.78 -17.71
N LYS A 273 19.48 -16.66 -17.19
CA LYS A 273 20.02 -17.52 -16.13
C LYS A 273 19.72 -16.94 -14.74
N ASN A 274 19.78 -17.81 -13.74
CA ASN A 274 19.73 -17.44 -12.31
C ASN A 274 18.46 -16.64 -11.94
N VAL A 275 17.28 -17.04 -12.48
CA VAL A 275 15.97 -16.49 -12.12
C VAL A 275 15.14 -17.57 -11.45
N TYR A 276 14.67 -17.31 -10.24
CA TYR A 276 13.92 -18.26 -9.43
C TYR A 276 12.53 -17.70 -9.06
N PHE A 277 11.50 -18.48 -9.36
CA PHE A 277 10.10 -18.15 -9.02
C PHE A 277 9.69 -18.99 -7.81
N GLU A 278 9.64 -18.36 -6.65
CA GLU A 278 9.45 -19.01 -5.33
C GLU A 278 7.97 -19.25 -4.96
N GLY A 279 7.05 -18.67 -5.76
CA GLY A 279 5.62 -18.72 -5.44
C GLY A 279 5.22 -17.75 -4.30
N SER A 280 3.99 -17.88 -3.83
CA SER A 280 3.49 -17.08 -2.70
C SER A 280 4.08 -17.57 -1.38
N THR A 281 4.29 -16.64 -0.45
CA THR A 281 4.81 -16.94 0.88
C THR A 281 4.04 -16.20 1.97
N ASN A 282 3.95 -16.80 3.15
CA ASN A 282 3.48 -16.16 4.38
C ASN A 282 4.64 -15.61 5.22
N SER A 283 5.88 -15.91 4.83
CA SER A 283 7.11 -15.53 5.52
C SER A 283 8.09 -14.83 4.58
N PRO A 284 7.76 -13.62 4.08
CA PRO A 284 8.64 -12.87 3.19
C PRO A 284 9.96 -12.46 3.86
N GLU A 285 9.99 -12.39 5.19
CA GLU A 285 11.18 -12.14 6.00
C GLU A 285 12.30 -13.13 5.72
N TYR A 286 11.99 -14.37 5.42
CA TYR A 286 12.99 -15.38 5.02
C TYR A 286 13.77 -14.94 3.77
N TYR A 287 13.07 -14.39 2.78
CA TYR A 287 13.70 -13.92 1.54
C TYR A 287 14.43 -12.59 1.71
N PHE A 288 13.89 -11.66 2.51
CA PHE A 288 14.58 -10.42 2.85
C PHE A 288 15.92 -10.71 3.56
N ASN A 289 15.92 -11.64 4.50
CA ASN A 289 17.14 -12.05 5.22
C ASN A 289 18.23 -12.62 4.30
N GLN A 290 17.90 -13.13 3.13
CA GLN A 290 18.85 -13.72 2.18
C GLN A 290 19.25 -12.79 1.03
N SER A 291 18.68 -11.58 0.97
CA SER A 291 18.82 -10.71 -0.19
C SER A 291 19.60 -9.44 0.14
N THR A 292 20.31 -8.92 -0.86
CA THR A 292 21.07 -7.66 -0.75
C THR A 292 20.25 -6.49 -1.24
N VAL A 293 19.47 -6.67 -2.31
CA VAL A 293 18.73 -5.59 -2.96
C VAL A 293 17.26 -6.00 -3.07
N VAL A 294 16.35 -5.11 -2.72
CA VAL A 294 14.93 -5.24 -3.03
C VAL A 294 14.59 -4.34 -4.22
N CYS A 295 14.07 -4.96 -5.28
CA CYS A 295 13.79 -4.31 -6.56
C CYS A 295 12.30 -4.05 -6.76
N LEU A 296 11.94 -2.85 -7.25
CA LEU A 296 10.57 -2.51 -7.59
C LEU A 296 10.54 -1.76 -8.93
N THR A 297 9.86 -2.36 -9.92
CA THR A 297 9.71 -1.80 -11.26
C THR A 297 8.28 -1.36 -11.56
N SER A 298 7.47 -1.17 -10.53
CA SER A 298 6.04 -0.87 -10.64
C SER A 298 5.77 0.42 -11.41
N GLU A 299 4.69 0.42 -12.19
CA GLU A 299 4.17 1.62 -12.86
C GLU A 299 3.49 2.57 -11.87
N SER A 300 2.98 2.03 -10.77
CA SER A 300 2.34 2.82 -9.70
C SER A 300 2.31 2.05 -8.39
N GLU A 301 2.46 2.79 -7.31
CA GLU A 301 2.28 2.31 -5.94
C GLU A 301 1.48 3.32 -5.13
N GLY A 302 0.84 2.83 -4.06
CA GLY A 302 0.31 3.73 -3.03
C GLY A 302 1.40 4.05 -2.01
N PHE A 303 1.81 3.04 -1.25
CA PHE A 303 2.89 3.12 -0.29
C PHE A 303 3.53 1.72 -0.20
N PRO A 304 4.64 1.48 -0.91
CA PRO A 304 5.16 0.13 -1.11
C PRO A 304 5.87 -0.41 0.14
N MET A 305 5.09 -1.03 1.04
CA MET A 305 5.60 -1.62 2.28
C MET A 305 6.74 -2.61 2.05
N VAL A 306 6.76 -3.26 0.89
CA VAL A 306 7.82 -4.23 0.53
C VAL A 306 9.22 -3.62 0.55
N LEU A 307 9.38 -2.34 0.17
CA LEU A 307 10.66 -1.64 0.26
C LEU A 307 11.07 -1.45 1.73
N ILE A 308 10.14 -0.99 2.56
CA ILE A 308 10.37 -0.72 3.97
C ILE A 308 10.60 -2.04 4.74
N GLU A 309 9.79 -3.06 4.45
CA GLU A 309 9.98 -4.41 4.99
C GLU A 309 11.36 -4.95 4.62
N GLY A 310 11.80 -4.80 3.36
CA GLY A 310 13.14 -5.21 2.93
C GLY A 310 14.25 -4.42 3.62
N MET A 311 14.10 -3.10 3.76
CA MET A 311 15.07 -2.22 4.45
C MET A 311 15.28 -2.63 5.91
N LYS A 312 14.23 -3.06 6.61
CA LYS A 312 14.34 -3.61 7.97
C LYS A 312 15.38 -4.74 8.06
N TYR A 313 15.42 -5.59 7.04
CA TYR A 313 16.35 -6.72 6.96
C TYR A 313 17.67 -6.38 6.26
N GLY A 314 17.94 -5.09 6.04
CA GLY A 314 19.15 -4.60 5.40
C GLY A 314 19.19 -4.81 3.90
N CYS A 315 18.06 -5.03 3.22
CA CYS A 315 18.00 -4.93 1.78
C CYS A 315 18.10 -3.47 1.35
N ILE A 316 18.90 -3.20 0.33
CA ILE A 316 19.02 -1.87 -0.28
C ILE A 316 17.88 -1.73 -1.31
N PRO A 317 16.95 -0.81 -1.15
CA PRO A 317 15.86 -0.63 -2.11
C PRO A 317 16.34 0.05 -3.40
N ILE A 318 15.84 -0.43 -4.52
CA ILE A 318 15.96 0.25 -5.82
C ILE A 318 14.60 0.23 -6.53
N CYS A 319 14.13 1.38 -6.96
CA CYS A 319 12.84 1.47 -7.64
C CYS A 319 12.80 2.59 -8.68
N TYR A 320 11.78 2.54 -9.56
CA TYR A 320 11.44 3.68 -10.39
C TYR A 320 10.74 4.78 -9.59
N ASP A 321 10.98 6.04 -9.99
CA ASP A 321 10.22 7.22 -9.57
C ASP A 321 8.84 7.20 -10.24
N SER A 322 7.99 6.31 -9.80
CA SER A 322 6.63 6.10 -10.34
C SER A 322 5.52 6.47 -9.35
N PHE A 323 5.87 6.80 -8.11
CA PHE A 323 4.93 7.17 -7.04
C PHE A 323 5.55 8.24 -6.14
N SER A 324 4.74 9.20 -5.71
CA SER A 324 5.24 10.41 -5.03
C SER A 324 5.75 10.15 -3.60
N ALA A 325 5.41 9.00 -2.98
CA ALA A 325 5.92 8.63 -1.66
C ALA A 325 7.36 8.10 -1.67
N VAL A 326 8.00 7.99 -2.84
CA VAL A 326 9.35 7.43 -2.96
C VAL A 326 10.36 8.22 -2.14
N ASP A 327 10.29 9.56 -2.14
CA ASP A 327 11.21 10.45 -1.42
C ASP A 327 11.07 10.35 0.11
N ASP A 328 9.90 9.90 0.61
CA ASP A 328 9.75 9.62 2.05
C ASP A 328 10.47 8.33 2.45
N ILE A 329 10.62 7.37 1.52
CA ILE A 329 11.14 6.02 1.78
C ILE A 329 12.63 5.93 1.46
N ILE A 330 13.07 6.49 0.33
CA ILE A 330 14.44 6.38 -0.17
C ILE A 330 15.11 7.74 -0.22
N ASP A 331 16.21 7.89 0.52
CA ASP A 331 17.15 8.97 0.36
C ASP A 331 18.18 8.51 -0.70
N ASP A 332 18.05 9.02 -1.94
CA ASP A 332 18.81 8.54 -3.10
C ASP A 332 20.33 8.57 -2.87
N GLY A 333 21.00 7.45 -3.15
CA GLY A 333 22.44 7.25 -2.94
C GLY A 333 22.85 7.04 -1.48
N VAL A 334 21.92 7.13 -0.51
CA VAL A 334 22.22 6.97 0.94
C VAL A 334 21.73 5.62 1.46
N ASN A 335 20.46 5.33 1.31
CA ASN A 335 19.86 4.08 1.77
C ASN A 335 19.27 3.23 0.62
N GLY A 336 19.36 3.70 -0.62
CA GLY A 336 18.85 3.05 -1.81
C GLY A 336 18.98 3.93 -3.05
N TYR A 337 18.30 3.55 -4.13
CA TYR A 337 18.31 4.32 -5.37
C TYR A 337 16.91 4.51 -5.95
N VAL A 338 16.65 5.75 -6.40
CA VAL A 338 15.45 6.14 -7.13
C VAL A 338 15.83 6.41 -8.58
N ILE A 339 15.25 5.66 -9.50
CA ILE A 339 15.55 5.74 -10.93
C ILE A 339 14.43 6.48 -11.65
N PRO A 340 14.71 7.46 -12.50
CA PRO A 340 13.67 8.11 -13.28
C PRO A 340 12.80 7.12 -14.04
N PHE A 341 11.49 7.33 -14.03
CA PHE A 341 10.52 6.37 -14.57
C PHE A 341 10.81 6.05 -16.05
N ASN A 342 10.72 4.78 -16.43
CA ASN A 342 11.05 4.25 -17.78
C ASN A 342 12.52 4.41 -18.22
N LYS A 343 13.45 4.69 -17.33
CA LYS A 343 14.90 4.75 -17.65
C LYS A 343 15.59 3.44 -17.33
N GLN A 344 15.29 2.40 -18.12
CA GLN A 344 15.83 1.05 -17.94
C GLN A 344 17.36 1.00 -17.88
N ASN A 345 18.04 1.74 -18.76
CA ASN A 345 19.51 1.76 -18.80
C ASN A 345 20.11 2.35 -17.50
N GLU A 346 19.45 3.36 -16.91
CA GLU A 346 19.88 3.92 -15.63
C GLU A 346 19.67 2.91 -14.49
N TYR A 347 18.57 2.18 -14.51
CA TYR A 347 18.31 1.09 -13.56
C TYR A 347 19.38 -0.01 -13.65
N ILE A 348 19.74 -0.46 -14.87
CA ILE A 348 20.80 -1.41 -15.11
C ILE A 348 22.14 -0.89 -14.57
N CYS A 349 22.50 0.35 -14.89
CA CYS A 349 23.75 0.96 -14.41
C CYS A 349 23.82 1.01 -12.88
N LYS A 350 22.72 1.38 -12.19
CA LYS A 350 22.70 1.43 -10.73
C LYS A 350 22.71 0.05 -10.09
N LEU A 351 22.02 -0.95 -10.65
CA LEU A 351 22.15 -2.32 -10.18
C LEU A 351 23.55 -2.85 -10.35
N ARG A 352 24.17 -2.66 -11.52
CA ARG A 352 25.57 -3.03 -11.77
C ARG A 352 26.50 -2.42 -10.75
N TYR A 353 26.32 -1.13 -10.44
CA TYR A 353 27.07 -0.45 -9.41
C TYR A 353 26.90 -1.11 -8.04
N LEU A 354 25.66 -1.35 -7.60
CA LEU A 354 25.34 -1.99 -6.31
C LEU A 354 25.97 -3.39 -6.21
N MET A 355 25.87 -4.18 -7.28
CA MET A 355 26.39 -5.55 -7.33
C MET A 355 27.93 -5.62 -7.36
N SER A 356 28.59 -4.51 -7.73
CA SER A 356 30.05 -4.38 -7.75
C SER A 356 30.64 -3.78 -6.49
N LEU A 357 29.81 -3.30 -5.55
CA LEU A 357 30.31 -2.71 -4.29
C LEU A 357 30.97 -3.76 -3.40
N ASP A 358 31.99 -3.32 -2.68
CA ASP A 358 32.59 -4.11 -1.62
C ASP A 358 31.64 -4.24 -0.40
N ASP A 359 31.96 -5.19 0.48
CA ASP A 359 31.15 -5.48 1.66
C ASP A 359 31.04 -4.27 2.61
N THR A 360 32.05 -3.41 2.68
CA THR A 360 32.06 -2.21 3.52
C THR A 360 31.06 -1.18 3.04
N SER A 361 31.09 -0.89 1.73
CA SER A 361 30.17 0.04 1.08
C SER A 361 28.72 -0.46 1.13
N LEU A 362 28.51 -1.75 0.88
CA LEU A 362 27.20 -2.38 1.02
C LEU A 362 26.70 -2.31 2.46
N CYS A 363 27.56 -2.58 3.45
CA CYS A 363 27.21 -2.51 4.87
C CYS A 363 26.76 -1.10 5.28
N TYR A 364 27.45 -0.06 4.79
CA TYR A 364 27.06 1.33 5.04
C TYR A 364 25.63 1.62 4.53
N MET A 365 25.32 1.27 3.27
CA MET A 365 23.98 1.50 2.71
C MET A 365 22.90 0.66 3.41
N ARG A 366 23.20 -0.58 3.77
CA ARG A 366 22.30 -1.48 4.52
C ARG A 366 21.94 -0.89 5.89
N ASN A 367 22.93 -0.39 6.64
CA ASN A 367 22.70 0.23 7.94
C ASN A 367 21.83 1.50 7.80
N ASN A 368 22.03 2.30 6.76
CA ASN A 368 21.18 3.45 6.48
C ASN A 368 19.74 3.01 6.11
N ALA A 369 19.58 1.93 5.35
CA ALA A 369 18.28 1.37 5.03
C ALA A 369 17.55 0.90 6.31
N ILE A 370 18.21 0.16 7.17
CA ILE A 370 17.65 -0.27 8.47
C ILE A 370 17.22 0.95 9.28
N LYS A 371 18.12 1.93 9.46
CA LYS A 371 17.82 3.15 10.23
C LYS A 371 16.62 3.92 9.65
N LYS A 372 16.51 4.01 8.33
CA LYS A 372 15.36 4.66 7.67
C LYS A 372 14.06 3.88 7.92
N SER A 373 14.12 2.53 7.90
CA SER A 373 12.94 1.69 8.15
C SER A 373 12.38 1.84 9.57
N GLU A 374 13.20 2.21 10.55
CA GLU A 374 12.75 2.45 11.93
C GLU A 374 11.76 3.61 12.07
N LEU A 375 11.67 4.50 11.08
CA LEU A 375 10.67 5.57 11.05
C LEU A 375 9.25 5.00 10.88
N TYR A 376 9.15 3.79 10.34
CA TYR A 376 7.91 3.08 10.05
C TYR A 376 7.59 1.96 11.06
N ASP A 377 8.27 1.96 12.21
CA ASP A 377 7.92 1.09 13.34
C ASP A 377 6.47 1.32 13.76
N MET A 378 5.71 0.24 13.94
CA MET A 378 4.29 0.32 14.26
C MET A 378 4.03 1.07 15.57
N ASN A 379 4.92 1.01 16.54
CA ASN A 379 4.76 1.78 17.79
C ASN A 379 4.81 3.29 17.52
N LYS A 380 5.70 3.74 16.62
CA LYS A 380 5.76 5.15 16.21
C LYS A 380 4.51 5.56 15.43
N VAL A 381 4.04 4.69 14.54
CA VAL A 381 2.82 4.92 13.76
C VAL A 381 1.59 4.99 14.67
N VAL A 382 1.47 4.08 15.63
CA VAL A 382 0.39 4.10 16.63
C VAL A 382 0.41 5.39 17.45
N PHE A 383 1.59 5.87 17.84
CA PHE A 383 1.73 7.13 18.57
C PHE A 383 1.19 8.34 17.75
N GLU A 384 1.44 8.37 16.43
CA GLU A 384 0.85 9.43 15.59
C GLU A 384 -0.68 9.29 15.47
N TRP A 385 -1.20 8.06 15.45
CA TRP A 385 -2.65 7.84 15.53
C TRP A 385 -3.24 8.27 16.86
N GLU A 386 -2.56 8.00 17.99
CA GLU A 386 -3.02 8.47 19.32
C GLU A 386 -3.06 9.99 19.42
N LYS A 387 -2.06 10.70 18.88
CA LYS A 387 -2.09 12.17 18.80
C LYS A 387 -3.32 12.65 18.04
N LEU A 388 -3.60 12.03 16.86
CA LEU A 388 -4.76 12.38 16.05
C LEU A 388 -6.07 12.13 16.80
N PHE A 389 -6.19 11.01 17.51
CA PHE A 389 -7.38 10.70 18.29
C PHE A 389 -7.60 11.73 19.43
N ASN A 390 -6.53 12.09 20.14
CA ASN A 390 -6.59 13.08 21.21
C ASN A 390 -6.91 14.50 20.72
N GLU A 391 -6.63 14.82 19.45
CA GLU A 391 -7.03 16.09 18.83
C GLU A 391 -8.54 16.12 18.50
N LEU A 392 -9.15 14.96 18.26
CA LEU A 392 -10.52 14.86 17.76
C LEU A 392 -11.58 14.62 18.86
N ILE A 393 -11.15 14.12 20.01
CA ILE A 393 -12.02 13.79 21.15
C ILE A 393 -11.74 14.71 22.34
#